data_d23ff703cc2d39f7630bceb64933a91a
#
_entry.id   d23ff703cc2d39f7630bceb64933a91a
#
_cell.length_a   1.000
_cell.length_b   1.000
_cell.length_c   1.000
_cell.angle_alpha   90.00
_cell.angle_beta   90.00
_cell.angle_gamma   90.00
#
_symmetry.space_group_name_H-M   'P 1'
#
loop_
_entity.id
_entity.type
_entity.pdbx_description
1 polymer ?
#
loop_
_entity_poly.entity_id
_entity_poly.type
_entity_poly.pdbx_seq_one_letter_code
_entity_poly.pdbx_strand_id
1 'polypeptide(L)'
;PMQDMNKKIRVTQTVARRGESDKEEVTVKGVPAPKPSINEMDTDDTRVTGKGVPNSKVYVRIPGRVERHVDVDGNGDWYLDTGLLNGGQEIIVHQELPRKLNSEEAKINVKQLPALGVPRIDYVDSSHDRVWGWADPGATVDVHVHRNCKTKCYSRWKPEDGINI
;
A
#
# COMPACT_ATOMS: atom_id res chain seq x y z
N PRO A 1 8.74 -37.52 3.63
CA PRO A 1 9.52 -36.38 3.20
C PRO A 1 8.82 -35.64 2.06
N MET A 2 8.73 -34.29 2.14
CA MET A 2 8.21 -33.49 1.05
C MET A 2 9.10 -33.63 -0.19
N GLN A 3 8.48 -33.74 -1.37
CA GLN A 3 9.18 -33.83 -2.63
C GLN A 3 9.41 -32.42 -3.21
N ASP A 4 10.56 -32.21 -3.83
CA ASP A 4 10.86 -30.94 -4.53
C ASP A 4 10.03 -30.85 -5.83
N MET A 5 9.65 -29.64 -6.23
CA MET A 5 8.93 -29.39 -7.48
C MET A 5 9.76 -29.87 -8.68
N ASN A 6 9.07 -30.27 -9.73
CA ASN A 6 9.65 -30.79 -10.98
C ASN A 6 10.44 -32.10 -10.82
N LYS A 7 10.46 -32.69 -9.62
CA LYS A 7 11.08 -34.00 -9.42
C LYS A 7 10.22 -35.08 -10.10
N LYS A 8 10.88 -35.96 -10.83
CA LYS A 8 10.26 -37.12 -11.45
C LYS A 8 10.26 -38.30 -10.47
N ILE A 9 9.10 -38.86 -10.23
CA ILE A 9 8.93 -40.07 -9.44
C ILE A 9 8.68 -41.20 -10.41
N ARG A 10 9.50 -42.25 -10.34
CA ARG A 10 9.37 -43.47 -11.15
C ARG A 10 8.98 -44.62 -10.27
N VAL A 11 8.04 -45.40 -10.75
CA VAL A 11 7.56 -46.63 -10.06
C VAL A 11 7.63 -47.79 -11.02
N THR A 12 8.19 -48.88 -10.56
CA THR A 12 8.17 -50.19 -11.22
C THR A 12 7.70 -51.22 -10.24
N GLN A 13 7.16 -52.32 -10.71
CA GLN A 13 6.84 -53.48 -9.89
C GLN A 13 7.65 -54.70 -10.40
N THR A 14 8.09 -55.55 -9.47
CA THR A 14 8.81 -56.77 -9.77
C THR A 14 8.09 -57.94 -9.15
N VAL A 15 7.85 -58.98 -9.94
CA VAL A 15 7.29 -60.25 -9.43
C VAL A 15 8.30 -61.35 -9.65
N ALA A 16 8.51 -62.20 -8.64
CA ALA A 16 9.42 -63.30 -8.74
C ALA A 16 9.10 -64.17 -9.99
N ARG A 17 10.14 -64.45 -10.78
CA ARG A 17 10.06 -65.22 -12.04
C ARG A 17 9.33 -64.57 -13.20
N ARG A 18 8.86 -63.33 -13.09
CA ARG A 18 8.21 -62.57 -14.18
C ARG A 18 8.95 -61.35 -14.65
N GLY A 19 10.03 -60.95 -13.92
CA GLY A 19 10.77 -59.75 -14.22
C GLY A 19 10.18 -58.45 -13.70
N GLU A 20 10.70 -57.33 -14.16
CA GLU A 20 10.29 -55.98 -13.78
C GLU A 20 9.27 -55.44 -14.83
N SER A 21 8.29 -54.71 -14.39
CA SER A 21 7.30 -54.04 -15.26
C SER A 21 7.88 -52.86 -15.99
N ASP A 22 7.15 -52.35 -16.96
CA ASP A 22 7.37 -51.01 -17.50
C ASP A 22 7.33 -49.95 -16.41
N LYS A 23 8.01 -48.83 -16.67
CA LYS A 23 8.11 -47.73 -15.70
C LYS A 23 6.95 -46.77 -15.87
N GLU A 24 6.28 -46.46 -14.75
CA GLU A 24 5.36 -45.34 -14.66
C GLU A 24 6.13 -44.13 -14.11
N GLU A 25 5.96 -42.97 -14.72
CA GLU A 25 6.65 -41.75 -14.33
C GLU A 25 5.66 -40.62 -14.12
N VAL A 26 5.76 -39.96 -12.98
CA VAL A 26 4.97 -38.79 -12.62
C VAL A 26 5.89 -37.63 -12.23
N THR A 27 5.57 -36.43 -12.68
CA THR A 27 6.31 -35.22 -12.29
C THR A 27 5.58 -34.54 -11.14
N VAL A 28 6.30 -34.20 -10.06
CA VAL A 28 5.79 -33.45 -8.94
C VAL A 28 5.42 -32.04 -9.38
N LYS A 29 4.13 -31.71 -9.33
CA LYS A 29 3.63 -30.36 -9.65
C LYS A 29 3.86 -29.43 -8.47
N GLY A 30 4.27 -28.18 -8.75
CA GLY A 30 4.34 -27.13 -7.75
C GLY A 30 2.94 -26.67 -7.33
N VAL A 31 2.79 -26.35 -6.04
CA VAL A 31 1.57 -25.75 -5.49
C VAL A 31 1.85 -24.25 -5.34
N PRO A 32 1.00 -23.35 -5.86
CA PRO A 32 1.19 -21.93 -5.68
C PRO A 32 1.06 -21.51 -4.22
N ALA A 33 1.77 -20.46 -3.84
CA ALA A 33 1.59 -19.82 -2.55
C ALA A 33 0.20 -19.18 -2.49
N PRO A 34 -0.41 -19.04 -1.29
CA PRO A 34 -1.63 -18.28 -1.12
C PRO A 34 -1.44 -16.82 -1.60
N LYS A 35 -2.48 -16.19 -2.10
CA LYS A 35 -2.46 -14.79 -2.52
C LYS A 35 -2.34 -13.88 -1.29
N PRO A 36 -1.42 -12.89 -1.26
CA PRO A 36 -1.36 -11.90 -0.18
C PRO A 36 -2.51 -10.92 -0.30
N SER A 37 -2.82 -10.18 0.79
CA SER A 37 -3.72 -9.04 0.73
C SER A 37 -2.95 -7.73 0.79
N ILE A 38 -3.58 -6.67 0.27
CA ILE A 38 -3.13 -5.28 0.38
C ILE A 38 -4.29 -4.52 1.03
N ASN A 39 -3.98 -3.67 2.00
CA ASN A 39 -4.96 -2.75 2.57
C ASN A 39 -5.14 -1.56 1.62
N GLU A 40 -6.32 -0.92 1.68
CA GLU A 40 -6.55 0.33 0.95
C GLU A 40 -5.50 1.37 1.34
N MET A 41 -5.12 2.20 0.40
CA MET A 41 -4.15 3.28 0.54
C MET A 41 -4.63 4.49 -0.23
N ASP A 42 -4.44 5.68 0.34
CA ASP A 42 -4.75 6.95 -0.32
C ASP A 42 -3.51 7.83 -0.54
N THR A 43 -3.72 9.02 -1.09
CA THR A 43 -2.62 9.94 -1.46
C THR A 43 -1.89 10.55 -0.28
N ASP A 44 -2.43 10.50 0.94
CA ASP A 44 -1.79 11.00 2.16
C ASP A 44 -1.00 9.91 2.89
N ASP A 45 -1.20 8.66 2.50
CA ASP A 45 -0.46 7.54 3.04
C ASP A 45 0.96 7.48 2.48
N THR A 46 1.93 7.20 3.34
CA THR A 46 3.34 7.02 2.98
C THR A 46 3.78 5.56 3.02
N ARG A 47 2.88 4.66 3.40
CA ARG A 47 3.17 3.26 3.65
C ARG A 47 2.07 2.36 3.11
N VAL A 48 2.44 1.38 2.30
CA VAL A 48 1.55 0.29 1.91
C VAL A 48 1.65 -0.84 2.93
N THR A 49 0.51 -1.43 3.29
CA THR A 49 0.41 -2.51 4.28
C THR A 49 -0.48 -3.64 3.78
N GLY A 50 -0.36 -4.81 4.41
CA GLY A 50 -1.23 -5.94 4.10
C GLY A 50 -0.94 -7.17 4.93
N LYS A 51 -1.54 -8.29 4.50
CA LYS A 51 -1.34 -9.59 5.13
C LYS A 51 -0.75 -10.60 4.15
N GLY A 52 0.08 -11.49 4.67
CA GLY A 52 0.68 -12.61 3.95
C GLY A 52 0.85 -13.83 4.85
N VAL A 53 1.52 -14.83 4.33
CA VAL A 53 1.86 -16.03 5.14
C VAL A 53 3.05 -15.69 6.03
N PRO A 54 2.98 -15.94 7.35
CA PRO A 54 4.10 -15.70 8.25
C PRO A 54 5.43 -16.29 7.73
N ASN A 55 6.50 -15.52 7.86
CA ASN A 55 7.85 -15.87 7.41
C ASN A 55 8.00 -16.06 5.89
N SER A 56 7.07 -15.53 5.08
CA SER A 56 7.20 -15.40 3.63
C SER A 56 7.80 -14.06 3.23
N LYS A 57 8.11 -13.91 1.95
CA LYS A 57 8.49 -12.62 1.33
C LYS A 57 7.36 -12.11 0.46
N VAL A 58 7.01 -10.85 0.64
CA VAL A 58 6.06 -10.14 -0.23
C VAL A 58 6.85 -9.19 -1.13
N TYR A 59 6.68 -9.35 -2.43
CA TYR A 59 7.24 -8.48 -3.45
C TYR A 59 6.21 -7.43 -3.82
N VAL A 60 6.64 -6.18 -3.81
CA VAL A 60 5.79 -5.01 -4.09
C VAL A 60 6.32 -4.32 -5.35
N ARG A 61 5.50 -4.29 -6.37
CA ARG A 61 5.77 -3.64 -7.64
C ARG A 61 4.86 -2.43 -7.81
N ILE A 62 5.47 -1.27 -8.00
CA ILE A 62 4.80 -0.01 -8.30
C ILE A 62 5.31 0.43 -9.69
N PRO A 63 4.45 0.60 -10.71
CA PRO A 63 4.87 1.02 -12.03
C PRO A 63 5.74 2.29 -11.98
N GLY A 64 6.87 2.27 -12.68
CA GLY A 64 7.85 3.36 -12.67
C GLY A 64 8.85 3.34 -11.50
N ARG A 65 8.78 2.38 -10.58
CA ARG A 65 9.72 2.18 -9.49
C ARG A 65 10.35 0.78 -9.56
N VAL A 66 11.51 0.64 -8.90
CA VAL A 66 12.15 -0.67 -8.74
C VAL A 66 11.29 -1.54 -7.82
N GLU A 67 11.10 -2.80 -8.19
CA GLU A 67 10.42 -3.79 -7.35
C GLU A 67 11.19 -3.99 -6.03
N ARG A 68 10.48 -4.02 -4.93
CA ARG A 68 11.03 -4.21 -3.59
C ARG A 68 10.35 -5.38 -2.91
N HIS A 69 11.01 -5.99 -1.93
CA HIS A 69 10.39 -7.03 -1.13
C HIS A 69 10.52 -6.70 0.36
N VAL A 70 9.61 -7.27 1.14
CA VAL A 70 9.55 -7.20 2.60
C VAL A 70 9.24 -8.58 3.16
N ASP A 71 9.72 -8.84 4.37
CA ASP A 71 9.38 -10.07 5.08
C ASP A 71 8.03 -9.91 5.79
N VAL A 72 7.25 -10.97 5.79
CA VAL A 72 5.99 -11.05 6.55
C VAL A 72 6.32 -11.50 7.96
N ASP A 73 5.84 -10.76 8.95
CA ASP A 73 6.09 -11.06 10.37
C ASP A 73 5.37 -12.33 10.86
N GLY A 74 5.58 -12.68 12.14
CA GLY A 74 4.95 -13.86 12.77
C GLY A 74 3.43 -13.77 12.86
N ASN A 75 2.83 -12.59 12.80
CA ASN A 75 1.39 -12.34 12.82
C ASN A 75 0.77 -12.32 11.41
N GLY A 76 1.61 -12.44 10.40
CA GLY A 76 1.19 -12.35 9.01
C GLY A 76 1.09 -10.93 8.49
N ASP A 77 1.61 -9.93 9.20
CA ASP A 77 1.62 -8.53 8.77
C ASP A 77 2.86 -8.20 7.95
N TRP A 78 2.68 -7.35 6.95
CA TRP A 78 3.79 -6.77 6.19
C TRP A 78 3.52 -5.30 5.89
N TYR A 79 4.58 -4.52 5.74
CA TYR A 79 4.51 -3.14 5.32
C TYR A 79 5.74 -2.72 4.51
N LEU A 80 5.55 -1.73 3.66
CA LEU A 80 6.62 -1.10 2.87
C LEU A 80 6.44 0.41 2.86
N ASP A 81 7.46 1.15 3.29
CA ASP A 81 7.49 2.60 3.14
C ASP A 81 7.72 2.96 1.67
N THR A 82 6.73 3.62 1.08
CA THR A 82 6.72 4.02 -0.33
C THR A 82 6.97 5.51 -0.53
N GLY A 83 6.78 6.31 0.54
CA GLY A 83 6.54 7.74 0.42
C GLY A 83 5.19 7.99 -0.24
N LEU A 84 4.87 9.26 -0.50
CA LEU A 84 3.62 9.65 -1.15
C LEU A 84 3.52 9.07 -2.56
N LEU A 85 2.34 8.61 -2.90
CA LEU A 85 1.98 8.09 -4.22
C LEU A 85 0.86 8.95 -4.83
N ASN A 86 0.79 8.96 -6.16
CA ASN A 86 -0.27 9.68 -6.86
C ASN A 86 -1.57 8.87 -6.87
N GLY A 87 -2.70 9.57 -6.82
CA GLY A 87 -4.02 8.94 -6.97
C GLY A 87 -4.13 8.18 -8.29
N GLY A 88 -4.74 7.00 -8.25
CA GLY A 88 -4.86 6.10 -9.38
C GLY A 88 -3.62 5.25 -9.68
N GLN A 89 -2.50 5.46 -8.98
CA GLN A 89 -1.30 4.66 -9.16
C GLN A 89 -1.55 3.22 -8.69
N GLU A 90 -1.25 2.24 -9.56
CA GLU A 90 -1.44 0.82 -9.24
C GLU A 90 -0.31 0.31 -8.33
N ILE A 91 -0.66 -0.51 -7.34
CA ILE A 91 0.27 -1.28 -6.52
C ILE A 91 -0.05 -2.75 -6.72
N ILE A 92 0.97 -3.52 -7.04
CA ILE A 92 0.86 -4.95 -7.34
C ILE A 92 1.75 -5.69 -6.37
N VAL A 93 1.20 -6.73 -5.73
CA VAL A 93 1.99 -7.57 -4.83
C VAL A 93 1.79 -9.05 -5.11
N HIS A 94 2.82 -9.83 -4.90
CA HIS A 94 2.78 -11.28 -4.83
C HIS A 94 3.67 -11.77 -3.69
N GLN A 95 3.48 -12.99 -3.25
CA GLN A 95 4.35 -13.56 -2.21
C GLN A 95 5.05 -14.82 -2.67
N GLU A 96 6.24 -15.01 -2.13
CA GLU A 96 7.06 -16.20 -2.31
C GLU A 96 7.17 -16.99 -1.02
N LEU A 97 7.01 -18.29 -1.12
CA LEU A 97 7.28 -19.25 -0.05
C LEU A 97 8.26 -20.31 -0.51
N PRO A 98 9.12 -20.81 0.38
CA PRO A 98 9.99 -21.92 0.06
C PRO A 98 9.19 -23.14 -0.49
N ARG A 99 9.66 -23.70 -1.59
CA ARG A 99 9.09 -24.89 -2.24
C ARG A 99 7.66 -24.73 -2.76
N LYS A 100 7.18 -23.52 -2.95
CA LYS A 100 5.93 -23.21 -3.64
C LYS A 100 6.21 -22.38 -4.88
N LEU A 101 5.28 -22.39 -5.81
CA LEU A 101 5.26 -21.40 -6.89
C LEU A 101 4.87 -20.03 -6.31
N ASN A 102 5.23 -18.96 -7.01
CA ASN A 102 4.77 -17.62 -6.63
C ASN A 102 3.26 -17.60 -6.52
N SER A 103 2.74 -16.77 -5.62
CA SER A 103 1.29 -16.57 -5.51
C SER A 103 0.73 -15.85 -6.73
N GLU A 104 -0.59 -15.85 -6.85
CA GLU A 104 -1.28 -14.86 -7.69
C GLU A 104 -1.00 -13.44 -7.19
N GLU A 105 -1.07 -12.48 -8.13
CA GLU A 105 -0.91 -11.06 -7.82
C GLU A 105 -2.18 -10.49 -7.15
N ALA A 106 -2.00 -9.72 -6.08
CA ALA A 106 -3.02 -8.82 -5.55
C ALA A 106 -2.72 -7.40 -6.03
N LYS A 107 -3.77 -6.62 -6.31
CA LYS A 107 -3.66 -5.27 -6.89
C LYS A 107 -4.63 -4.32 -6.20
N ILE A 108 -4.16 -3.09 -5.98
CA ILE A 108 -5.01 -1.96 -5.60
C ILE A 108 -4.58 -0.72 -6.39
N ASN A 109 -5.47 0.26 -6.47
CA ASN A 109 -5.13 1.60 -6.92
C ASN A 109 -5.14 2.55 -5.72
N VAL A 110 -4.13 3.42 -5.65
CA VAL A 110 -4.08 4.49 -4.64
C VAL A 110 -5.31 5.38 -4.81
N LYS A 111 -6.07 5.55 -3.73
CA LYS A 111 -7.29 6.36 -3.73
C LYS A 111 -6.92 7.84 -3.76
N GLN A 112 -7.46 8.58 -4.71
CA GLN A 112 -7.31 10.03 -4.75
C GLN A 112 -8.21 10.65 -3.68
N LEU A 113 -7.60 11.40 -2.74
CA LEU A 113 -8.37 12.24 -1.84
C LEU A 113 -8.95 13.45 -2.58
N PRO A 114 -10.16 13.91 -2.20
CA PRO A 114 -10.73 15.10 -2.80
C PRO A 114 -9.84 16.32 -2.53
N ALA A 115 -9.80 17.25 -3.48
CA ALA A 115 -9.13 18.53 -3.25
C ALA A 115 -9.79 19.27 -2.07
N LEU A 116 -8.97 19.99 -1.30
CA LEU A 116 -9.48 20.83 -0.23
C LEU A 116 -10.49 21.84 -0.78
N GLY A 117 -11.55 22.10 -0.02
CA GLY A 117 -12.51 23.14 -0.32
C GLY A 117 -11.88 24.52 -0.25
N VAL A 118 -12.49 25.48 -0.97
CA VAL A 118 -12.06 26.88 -0.86
C VAL A 118 -12.51 27.41 0.50
N PRO A 119 -11.60 27.93 1.35
CA PRO A 119 -12.01 28.50 2.62
C PRO A 119 -12.94 29.70 2.40
N ARG A 120 -13.86 29.91 3.31
CA ARG A 120 -14.79 31.04 3.29
C ARG A 120 -14.45 32.02 4.38
N ILE A 121 -14.56 33.29 4.08
CA ILE A 121 -14.47 34.38 5.06
C ILE A 121 -15.89 34.92 5.26
N ASP A 122 -16.29 35.10 6.52
CA ASP A 122 -17.54 35.75 6.86
C ASP A 122 -17.44 37.27 6.58
N TYR A 123 -18.60 37.94 6.55
CA TYR A 123 -18.63 39.38 6.34
C TYR A 123 -17.80 40.11 7.39
N VAL A 124 -16.92 40.99 6.93
CA VAL A 124 -16.02 41.82 7.76
C VAL A 124 -16.18 43.27 7.36
N ASP A 125 -16.33 44.17 8.33
CA ASP A 125 -16.33 45.62 8.13
C ASP A 125 -15.30 46.31 9.04
N SER A 126 -15.23 47.65 8.96
CA SER A 126 -14.25 48.43 9.70
C SER A 126 -14.44 48.45 11.22
N SER A 127 -15.55 47.92 11.74
CA SER A 127 -15.82 47.83 13.17
C SER A 127 -15.35 46.51 13.77
N HIS A 128 -14.94 45.55 12.92
CA HIS A 128 -14.49 44.25 13.37
C HIS A 128 -12.97 44.26 13.62
N ASP A 129 -12.55 43.76 14.76
CA ASP A 129 -11.16 43.51 15.15
C ASP A 129 -10.70 42.07 14.84
N ARG A 130 -11.63 41.22 14.34
CA ARG A 130 -11.40 39.80 14.04
C ARG A 130 -12.02 39.39 12.72
N VAL A 131 -11.44 38.35 12.11
CA VAL A 131 -11.94 37.69 10.91
C VAL A 131 -12.34 36.26 11.29
N TRP A 132 -13.53 35.85 10.88
CA TRP A 132 -14.02 34.47 11.02
C TRP A 132 -14.26 33.87 9.64
N GLY A 133 -14.27 32.54 9.62
CA GLY A 133 -14.55 31.84 8.39
C GLY A 133 -14.64 30.34 8.60
N TRP A 134 -14.74 29.61 7.51
CA TRP A 134 -14.87 28.16 7.47
C TRP A 134 -13.79 27.58 6.56
N ALA A 135 -13.20 26.47 6.98
CA ALA A 135 -12.24 25.69 6.23
C ALA A 135 -12.44 24.19 6.52
N ASP A 136 -11.81 23.34 5.74
CA ASP A 136 -11.85 21.90 6.00
C ASP A 136 -11.20 21.57 7.35
N PRO A 137 -11.73 20.59 8.10
CA PRO A 137 -11.16 20.15 9.37
C PRO A 137 -9.70 19.78 9.24
N GLY A 138 -8.85 20.29 10.14
CA GLY A 138 -7.40 20.05 10.13
C GLY A 138 -6.60 20.88 9.12
N ALA A 139 -7.25 21.67 8.27
CA ALA A 139 -6.56 22.56 7.35
C ALA A 139 -5.88 23.72 8.09
N THR A 140 -4.74 24.18 7.58
CA THR A 140 -4.13 25.44 7.99
C THR A 140 -4.58 26.53 7.04
N VAL A 141 -5.09 27.63 7.58
CA VAL A 141 -5.56 28.78 6.79
C VAL A 141 -4.58 29.94 6.98
N ASP A 142 -4.03 30.45 5.88
CA ASP A 142 -3.21 31.65 5.86
C ASP A 142 -4.05 32.84 5.46
N VAL A 143 -4.15 33.86 6.33
CA VAL A 143 -4.90 35.08 6.08
C VAL A 143 -3.93 36.22 5.75
N HIS A 144 -4.06 36.78 4.56
CA HIS A 144 -3.29 37.91 4.10
C HIS A 144 -4.12 39.19 4.14
N VAL A 145 -3.77 40.11 5.05
CA VAL A 145 -4.41 41.43 5.12
C VAL A 145 -3.55 42.44 4.35
N HIS A 146 -4.05 42.93 3.22
CA HIS A 146 -3.42 44.02 2.49
C HIS A 146 -3.76 45.35 3.17
N ARG A 147 -2.91 45.76 4.10
CA ARG A 147 -2.91 47.17 4.56
C ARG A 147 -1.98 47.97 3.66
N ASN A 148 -2.25 49.25 3.49
CA ASN A 148 -1.26 50.23 2.96
C ASN A 148 -0.06 50.39 3.93
N CYS A 149 0.41 49.33 4.52
CA CYS A 149 1.44 49.30 5.54
C CYS A 149 2.73 48.72 4.92
N LYS A 150 3.88 49.37 5.16
CA LYS A 150 5.20 49.03 4.63
C LYS A 150 5.77 47.70 5.13
N THR A 151 5.01 46.91 5.94
CA THR A 151 5.40 45.63 6.49
C THR A 151 4.34 44.57 6.23
N LYS A 152 4.78 43.38 5.77
CA LYS A 152 3.90 42.23 5.52
C LYS A 152 3.41 41.68 6.86
N CYS A 153 2.10 41.73 7.12
CA CYS A 153 1.49 41.09 8.27
C CYS A 153 0.93 39.72 7.82
N TYR A 154 1.47 38.65 8.37
CA TYR A 154 0.99 37.28 8.20
C TYR A 154 0.48 36.77 9.53
N SER A 155 -0.69 36.17 9.55
CA SER A 155 -1.15 35.37 10.69
C SER A 155 -1.53 33.97 10.23
N ARG A 156 -1.03 32.97 10.95
CA ARG A 156 -1.34 31.55 10.73
C ARG A 156 -2.45 31.16 11.71
N TRP A 157 -3.52 30.58 11.20
CA TRP A 157 -4.73 30.33 11.98
C TRP A 157 -5.16 28.85 11.91
N LYS A 158 -5.76 28.39 13.02
CA LYS A 158 -6.55 27.16 13.07
C LYS A 158 -8.04 27.53 13.15
N PRO A 159 -8.96 26.76 12.52
CA PRO A 159 -10.38 27.11 12.42
C PRO A 159 -11.11 27.39 13.74
N GLU A 160 -10.57 26.91 14.88
CA GLU A 160 -11.17 27.07 16.22
C GLU A 160 -10.81 28.38 16.94
N ASP A 161 -9.84 29.15 16.44
CA ASP A 161 -9.20 30.23 17.22
C ASP A 161 -9.49 31.63 16.65
N GLY A 162 -10.40 32.13 16.15
CA GLY A 162 -10.60 33.50 15.63
C GLY A 162 -9.34 34.38 15.57
N ILE A 163 -9.08 35.12 14.50
CA ILE A 163 -7.87 35.96 14.34
C ILE A 163 -8.15 37.41 14.76
N ASN A 164 -7.28 37.99 15.61
CA ASN A 164 -7.21 39.43 15.81
C ASN A 164 -6.40 40.07 14.65
N ILE A 165 -6.95 41.07 13.98
CA ILE A 165 -6.33 41.89 12.93
C ILE A 165 -5.92 43.26 13.45
#